data_8bc33a596c6d999afebadb5f2c899921
#
_entry.id   8bc33a596c6d999afebadb5f2c899921
#
_cell.length_a   1.000
_cell.length_b   1.000
_cell.length_c   1.000
_cell.angle_alpha   90.00
_cell.angle_beta   90.00
_cell.angle_gamma   90.00
#
_symmetry.space_group_name_H-M   'P 1'
#
loop_
_entity.id
_entity.type
_entity.pdbx_description
1 polymer ?
#
loop_
_entity_poly.entity_id
_entity_poly.type
_entity_poly.pdbx_seq_one_letter_code
_entity_poly.pdbx_strand_id
1 'polypeptide(L)'
;DYDEIIDVRSPSEFAEDHITGALNFPVLFNEQRVEIGIIYKQVSAFDARKLGAAMVSQNIARHLESHFSAKPKEYRALIYCWRGGQRSGSLSTVLSDIGWDVSQLEGGYRAYRREVIEEIEAFTRGATLAVLNGYTGAGKTLILQEIRRQGGQVLDLEGLAKHKGSVFGGDLSACLLYTSPSPRDKSS
;
A
#
# COMPACT_ATOMS: atom_id res chain seq x y z
N ASP A 1 -2.70 -19.08 6.23
CA ASP A 1 -2.07 -18.53 5.01
C ASP A 1 -3.14 -18.16 3.99
N TYR A 2 -2.97 -17.05 3.28
CA TYR A 2 -3.85 -16.60 2.21
C TYR A 2 -3.15 -16.78 0.87
N ASP A 3 -3.93 -17.06 -0.18
CA ASP A 3 -3.40 -17.16 -1.53
C ASP A 3 -3.12 -15.79 -2.13
N GLU A 4 -3.95 -14.80 -1.78
CA GLU A 4 -3.77 -13.40 -2.22
C GLU A 4 -4.14 -12.41 -1.12
N ILE A 5 -3.42 -11.28 -1.12
CA ILE A 5 -3.75 -10.09 -0.33
C ILE A 5 -4.32 -9.04 -1.30
N ILE A 6 -5.50 -8.54 -1.00
CA ILE A 6 -6.27 -7.68 -1.90
C ILE A 6 -6.49 -6.30 -1.29
N ASP A 7 -5.99 -5.28 -1.98
CA ASP A 7 -6.24 -3.88 -1.68
C ASP A 7 -7.40 -3.35 -2.51
N VAL A 8 -8.49 -2.99 -1.85
CA VAL A 8 -9.67 -2.42 -2.52
C VAL A 8 -9.69 -0.89 -2.53
N ARG A 9 -8.60 -0.25 -2.14
CA ARG A 9 -8.45 1.20 -2.22
C ARG A 9 -8.30 1.65 -3.67
N SER A 10 -8.45 2.95 -3.90
CA SER A 10 -8.27 3.49 -5.25
C SER A 10 -6.84 3.30 -5.76
N PRO A 11 -6.63 3.30 -7.09
CA PRO A 11 -5.30 3.11 -7.67
C PRO A 11 -4.26 4.13 -7.16
N SER A 12 -4.65 5.37 -6.89
CA SER A 12 -3.75 6.37 -6.33
C SER A 12 -3.35 6.06 -4.88
N GLU A 13 -4.29 5.59 -4.05
CA GLU A 13 -3.97 5.16 -2.67
C GLU A 13 -3.02 3.95 -2.68
N PHE A 14 -3.21 3.01 -3.60
CA PHE A 14 -2.35 1.85 -3.77
C PHE A 14 -0.94 2.23 -4.25
N ALA A 15 -0.86 3.12 -5.25
CA ALA A 15 0.41 3.58 -5.79
C ALA A 15 1.25 4.38 -4.78
N GLU A 16 0.60 5.09 -3.86
CA GLU A 16 1.28 5.82 -2.79
C GLU A 16 1.98 4.87 -1.82
N ASP A 17 1.27 3.87 -1.34
CA ASP A 17 1.81 2.82 -0.47
C ASP A 17 0.80 1.67 -0.29
N HIS A 18 1.27 0.41 -0.14
CA HIS A 18 0.42 -0.76 0.02
C HIS A 18 1.14 -1.90 0.78
N ILE A 19 0.41 -2.90 1.21
CA ILE A 19 0.98 -4.12 1.81
C ILE A 19 1.79 -4.86 0.75
N THR A 20 3.03 -5.20 1.05
CA THR A 20 3.93 -5.91 0.12
C THR A 20 3.27 -7.18 -0.44
N GLY A 21 3.25 -7.29 -1.77
CA GLY A 21 2.63 -8.41 -2.47
C GLY A 21 1.12 -8.31 -2.65
N ALA A 22 0.48 -7.23 -2.20
CA ALA A 22 -0.94 -7.04 -2.42
C ALA A 22 -1.27 -6.72 -3.89
N LEU A 23 -2.43 -7.18 -4.34
CA LEU A 23 -3.01 -6.86 -5.63
C LEU A 23 -4.08 -5.78 -5.47
N ASN A 24 -4.15 -4.84 -6.42
CA ASN A 24 -5.14 -3.76 -6.37
C ASN A 24 -6.40 -4.11 -7.16
N PHE A 25 -7.52 -4.27 -6.44
CA PHE A 25 -8.87 -4.45 -6.99
C PHE A 25 -9.79 -3.34 -6.45
N PRO A 26 -9.67 -2.11 -6.97
CA PRO A 26 -10.36 -0.96 -6.41
C PRO A 26 -11.89 -1.11 -6.53
N VAL A 27 -12.59 -1.05 -5.39
CA VAL A 27 -14.06 -0.98 -5.41
C VAL A 27 -14.57 0.40 -5.79
N LEU A 28 -13.69 1.43 -5.71
CA LEU A 28 -13.91 2.77 -6.24
C LEU A 28 -12.62 3.29 -6.87
N PHE A 29 -12.69 3.70 -8.14
CA PHE A 29 -11.59 4.38 -8.83
C PHE A 29 -11.41 5.81 -8.33
N ASN A 30 -10.31 6.46 -8.71
CA ASN A 30 -9.95 7.79 -8.20
C ASN A 30 -11.06 8.82 -8.41
N GLU A 31 -11.58 8.91 -9.64
CA GLU A 31 -12.60 9.86 -10.04
C GLU A 31 -13.92 9.59 -9.30
N GLN A 32 -14.32 8.33 -9.22
CA GLN A 32 -15.52 7.90 -8.49
C GLN A 32 -15.44 8.25 -7.00
N ARG A 33 -14.27 8.05 -6.39
CA ARG A 33 -14.04 8.38 -4.98
C ARG A 33 -14.14 9.89 -4.73
N VAL A 34 -13.62 10.70 -5.64
CA VAL A 34 -13.71 12.18 -5.56
C VAL A 34 -15.18 12.61 -5.70
N GLU A 35 -15.88 12.10 -6.70
CA GLU A 35 -17.29 12.41 -6.97
C GLU A 35 -18.17 12.08 -5.74
N ILE A 36 -18.06 10.87 -5.21
CA ILE A 36 -18.81 10.45 -4.02
C ILE A 36 -18.46 11.33 -2.82
N GLY A 37 -17.18 11.71 -2.67
CA GLY A 37 -16.73 12.59 -1.59
C GLY A 37 -17.34 13.99 -1.66
N ILE A 38 -17.49 14.54 -2.86
CA ILE A 38 -18.14 15.83 -3.10
C ILE A 38 -19.63 15.75 -2.75
N ILE A 39 -20.34 14.74 -3.28
CA ILE A 39 -21.77 14.55 -3.01
C ILE A 39 -22.02 14.35 -1.51
N TYR A 40 -21.18 13.58 -0.84
CA TYR A 40 -21.28 13.35 0.60
C TYR A 40 -21.19 14.63 1.42
N LYS A 41 -20.30 15.54 1.05
CA LYS A 41 -20.05 16.78 1.80
C LYS A 41 -21.01 17.92 1.43
N GLN A 42 -21.40 18.00 0.15
CA GLN A 42 -22.07 19.19 -0.39
C GLN A 42 -23.55 18.98 -0.70
N VAL A 43 -23.98 17.71 -0.86
CA VAL A 43 -25.36 17.41 -1.27
C VAL A 43 -26.05 16.58 -0.20
N SER A 44 -25.74 15.28 -0.10
CA SER A 44 -26.43 14.36 0.80
C SER A 44 -25.56 13.12 1.04
N ALA A 45 -25.40 12.76 2.31
CA ALA A 45 -24.74 11.52 2.70
C ALA A 45 -25.51 10.26 2.21
N PHE A 46 -26.84 10.37 2.07
CA PHE A 46 -27.66 9.27 1.54
C PHE A 46 -27.46 9.08 0.03
N ASP A 47 -27.49 10.17 -0.73
CA ASP A 47 -27.29 10.11 -2.18
C ASP A 47 -25.88 9.65 -2.54
N ALA A 48 -24.88 10.11 -1.79
CA ALA A 48 -23.50 9.62 -1.93
C ALA A 48 -23.38 8.11 -1.70
N ARG A 49 -24.07 7.58 -0.66
CA ARG A 49 -24.10 6.13 -0.40
C ARG A 49 -24.80 5.35 -1.49
N LYS A 50 -25.93 5.86 -1.99
CA LYS A 50 -26.70 5.24 -3.06
C LYS A 50 -25.88 5.15 -4.36
N LEU A 51 -25.27 6.27 -4.78
CA LEU A 51 -24.41 6.31 -5.95
C LEU A 51 -23.16 5.44 -5.75
N GLY A 52 -22.53 5.53 -4.59
CA GLY A 52 -21.37 4.73 -4.22
C GLY A 52 -21.63 3.24 -4.27
N ALA A 53 -22.78 2.80 -3.76
CA ALA A 53 -23.18 1.39 -3.82
C ALA A 53 -23.30 0.89 -5.27
N ALA A 54 -23.89 1.69 -6.18
CA ALA A 54 -24.01 1.34 -7.58
C ALA A 54 -22.62 1.20 -8.25
N MET A 55 -21.73 2.16 -8.03
CA MET A 55 -20.36 2.13 -8.57
C MET A 55 -19.56 0.95 -8.03
N VAL A 56 -19.61 0.71 -6.73
CA VAL A 56 -18.95 -0.42 -6.06
C VAL A 56 -19.42 -1.74 -6.64
N SER A 57 -20.73 -1.93 -6.80
CA SER A 57 -21.30 -3.17 -7.37
C SER A 57 -20.83 -3.42 -8.80
N GLN A 58 -20.79 -2.39 -9.63
CA GLN A 58 -20.27 -2.49 -11.01
C GLN A 58 -18.79 -2.86 -11.04
N ASN A 59 -17.97 -2.25 -10.18
CA ASN A 59 -16.55 -2.54 -10.13
C ASN A 59 -16.29 -3.96 -9.60
N ILE A 60 -17.01 -4.40 -8.57
CA ILE A 60 -16.94 -5.78 -8.06
C ILE A 60 -17.31 -6.78 -9.17
N ALA A 61 -18.39 -6.54 -9.92
CA ALA A 61 -18.77 -7.41 -11.02
C ALA A 61 -17.65 -7.56 -12.06
N ARG A 62 -16.98 -6.47 -12.44
CA ARG A 62 -15.82 -6.51 -13.35
C ARG A 62 -14.65 -7.31 -12.78
N HIS A 63 -14.37 -7.17 -11.49
CA HIS A 63 -13.31 -7.93 -10.84
C HIS A 63 -13.64 -9.43 -10.76
N LEU A 64 -14.90 -9.78 -10.52
CA LEU A 64 -15.35 -11.16 -10.56
C LEU A 64 -15.13 -11.79 -11.95
N GLU A 65 -15.51 -11.09 -13.02
CA GLU A 65 -15.34 -11.57 -14.38
C GLU A 65 -13.87 -11.68 -14.80
N SER A 66 -13.05 -10.69 -14.46
CA SER A 66 -11.67 -10.59 -14.95
C SER A 66 -10.65 -11.39 -14.17
N HIS A 67 -10.87 -11.62 -12.87
CA HIS A 67 -9.87 -12.24 -11.98
C HIS A 67 -10.43 -13.41 -11.17
N PHE A 68 -11.53 -13.20 -10.46
CA PHE A 68 -12.02 -14.20 -9.50
C PHE A 68 -12.69 -15.40 -10.17
N SER A 69 -13.25 -15.27 -11.36
CA SER A 69 -13.90 -16.37 -12.10
C SER A 69 -12.98 -17.58 -12.34
N ALA A 70 -11.68 -17.38 -12.38
CA ALA A 70 -10.70 -18.44 -12.57
C ALA A 70 -10.20 -19.09 -11.26
N LYS A 71 -10.66 -18.59 -10.09
CA LYS A 71 -10.17 -19.08 -8.79
C LYS A 71 -10.84 -20.40 -8.39
N PRO A 72 -10.08 -21.37 -7.83
CA PRO A 72 -10.64 -22.62 -7.34
C PRO A 72 -11.50 -22.39 -6.10
N LYS A 73 -12.25 -23.42 -5.70
CA LYS A 73 -13.15 -23.37 -4.53
C LYS A 73 -12.38 -23.11 -3.22
N GLU A 74 -11.17 -23.61 -3.13
CA GLU A 74 -10.30 -23.54 -1.95
C GLU A 74 -9.56 -22.22 -1.82
N TYR A 75 -9.79 -21.27 -2.75
CA TYR A 75 -9.14 -19.96 -2.75
C TYR A 75 -9.45 -19.17 -1.48
N ARG A 76 -8.39 -18.59 -0.90
CA ARG A 76 -8.45 -17.79 0.31
C ARG A 76 -7.87 -16.41 0.09
N ALA A 77 -8.58 -15.37 0.48
CA ALA A 77 -8.15 -14.00 0.31
C ALA A 77 -8.17 -13.20 1.61
N LEU A 78 -7.14 -12.38 1.81
CA LEU A 78 -7.14 -11.31 2.81
C LEU A 78 -7.46 -9.99 2.13
N ILE A 79 -8.54 -9.34 2.50
CA ILE A 79 -9.01 -8.10 1.87
C ILE A 79 -8.85 -6.94 2.83
N TYR A 80 -8.35 -5.81 2.34
CA TYR A 80 -8.25 -4.60 3.14
C TYR A 80 -8.61 -3.33 2.38
N CYS A 81 -9.01 -2.32 3.13
CA CYS A 81 -9.08 -0.93 2.70
C CYS A 81 -8.33 -0.04 3.71
N TRP A 82 -8.58 1.25 3.73
CA TRP A 82 -7.87 2.17 4.63
C TRP A 82 -8.06 1.85 6.13
N ARG A 83 -9.29 1.53 6.56
CA ARG A 83 -9.66 1.30 7.97
C ARG A 83 -10.36 -0.04 8.22
N GLY A 84 -10.42 -0.95 7.25
CA GLY A 84 -11.19 -2.20 7.40
C GLY A 84 -12.71 -1.98 7.48
N GLY A 85 -13.24 -1.00 6.72
CA GLY A 85 -14.66 -0.63 6.78
C GLY A 85 -15.46 -1.07 5.54
N GLN A 86 -16.40 -0.23 5.11
CA GLN A 86 -17.37 -0.53 4.05
C GLN A 86 -16.76 -0.97 2.72
N ARG A 87 -15.64 -0.37 2.28
CA ARG A 87 -15.00 -0.70 1.00
C ARG A 87 -14.51 -2.15 0.96
N SER A 88 -13.76 -2.58 1.97
CA SER A 88 -13.31 -3.97 2.07
C SER A 88 -14.48 -4.91 2.35
N GLY A 89 -15.42 -4.52 3.22
CA GLY A 89 -16.61 -5.30 3.53
C GLY A 89 -17.45 -5.62 2.29
N SER A 90 -17.63 -4.68 1.36
CA SER A 90 -18.45 -4.92 0.16
C SER A 90 -17.89 -6.03 -0.74
N LEU A 91 -16.58 -6.06 -0.98
CA LEU A 91 -15.97 -7.15 -1.73
C LEU A 91 -15.95 -8.45 -0.91
N SER A 92 -15.58 -8.37 0.37
CA SER A 92 -15.52 -9.55 1.26
C SER A 92 -16.88 -10.27 1.33
N THR A 93 -17.98 -9.53 1.45
CA THR A 93 -19.33 -10.11 1.48
C THR A 93 -19.63 -10.88 0.20
N VAL A 94 -19.38 -10.27 -0.97
CA VAL A 94 -19.67 -10.92 -2.25
C VAL A 94 -18.84 -12.19 -2.44
N LEU A 95 -17.54 -12.14 -2.13
CA LEU A 95 -16.68 -13.33 -2.28
C LEU A 95 -17.03 -14.42 -1.28
N SER A 96 -17.38 -14.06 -0.04
CA SER A 96 -17.87 -15.02 0.97
C SER A 96 -19.19 -15.66 0.58
N ASP A 97 -20.13 -14.90 0.00
CA ASP A 97 -21.43 -15.42 -0.48
C ASP A 97 -21.27 -16.41 -1.64
N ILE A 98 -20.20 -16.28 -2.44
CA ILE A 98 -19.82 -17.26 -3.46
C ILE A 98 -19.33 -18.57 -2.82
N GLY A 99 -18.78 -18.50 -1.61
CA GLY A 99 -18.31 -19.65 -0.83
C GLY A 99 -16.80 -19.74 -0.66
N TRP A 100 -16.05 -18.69 -0.97
CA TRP A 100 -14.61 -18.62 -0.69
C TRP A 100 -14.31 -18.24 0.77
N ASP A 101 -13.18 -18.68 1.28
CA ASP A 101 -12.67 -18.33 2.60
C ASP A 101 -12.00 -16.94 2.56
N VAL A 102 -12.75 -15.93 2.97
CA VAL A 102 -12.31 -14.53 2.87
C VAL A 102 -12.24 -13.90 4.26
N SER A 103 -11.09 -13.32 4.55
CA SER A 103 -10.87 -12.53 5.76
C SER A 103 -10.70 -11.05 5.45
N GLN A 104 -11.16 -10.21 6.36
CA GLN A 104 -10.98 -8.77 6.28
C GLN A 104 -9.95 -8.32 7.30
N LEU A 105 -8.92 -7.56 6.86
CA LEU A 105 -7.91 -7.02 7.77
C LEU A 105 -8.52 -6.00 8.71
N GLU A 106 -8.53 -6.32 10.01
CA GLU A 106 -9.02 -5.42 11.05
C GLU A 106 -8.15 -4.14 11.11
N GLY A 107 -8.80 -2.99 11.17
CA GLY A 107 -8.12 -1.69 11.13
C GLY A 107 -7.51 -1.32 9.76
N GLY A 108 -7.50 -2.25 8.80
CA GLY A 108 -7.06 -2.06 7.43
C GLY A 108 -5.61 -1.63 7.29
N TYR A 109 -5.28 -0.98 6.17
CA TYR A 109 -3.93 -0.50 5.87
C TYR A 109 -3.35 0.40 6.97
N ARG A 110 -4.19 1.21 7.61
CA ARG A 110 -3.75 2.10 8.71
C ARG A 110 -3.18 1.31 9.91
N ALA A 111 -3.80 0.19 10.26
CA ALA A 111 -3.32 -0.66 11.36
C ALA A 111 -1.99 -1.34 10.95
N TYR A 112 -1.93 -1.91 9.76
CA TYR A 112 -0.70 -2.49 9.21
C TYR A 112 0.46 -1.48 9.21
N ARG A 113 0.25 -0.27 8.70
CA ARG A 113 1.30 0.76 8.66
C ARG A 113 1.81 1.14 10.06
N ARG A 114 0.92 1.20 11.05
CA ARG A 114 1.32 1.47 12.43
C ARG A 114 2.20 0.35 12.97
N GLU A 115 1.81 -0.91 12.76
CA GLU A 115 2.58 -2.09 13.18
C GLU A 115 3.98 -2.09 12.55
N VAL A 116 4.07 -1.86 11.24
CA VAL A 116 5.36 -1.75 10.55
C VAL A 116 6.25 -0.64 11.13
N ILE A 117 5.68 0.51 11.47
CA ILE A 117 6.43 1.61 12.09
C ILE A 117 6.95 1.19 13.47
N GLU A 118 6.12 0.56 14.30
CA GLU A 118 6.48 0.06 15.62
C GLU A 118 7.57 -1.02 15.54
N GLU A 119 7.47 -1.94 14.58
CA GLU A 119 8.50 -2.96 14.31
C GLU A 119 9.83 -2.34 13.89
N ILE A 120 9.82 -1.35 12.98
CA ILE A 120 11.03 -0.63 12.56
C ILE A 120 11.69 0.08 13.77
N GLU A 121 10.88 0.75 14.58
CA GLU A 121 11.40 1.40 15.80
C GLU A 121 11.95 0.41 16.82
N ALA A 122 11.32 -0.73 16.99
CA ALA A 122 11.78 -1.80 17.87
C ALA A 122 13.11 -2.38 17.36
N PHE A 123 13.18 -2.68 16.07
CA PHE A 123 14.39 -3.17 15.42
C PHE A 123 15.56 -2.19 15.57
N THR A 124 15.34 -0.90 15.31
CA THR A 124 16.42 0.11 15.37
C THR A 124 16.95 0.32 16.77
N ARG A 125 16.15 0.11 17.81
CA ARG A 125 16.60 0.17 19.22
C ARG A 125 17.55 -0.95 19.61
N GLY A 126 17.44 -2.13 18.98
CA GLY A 126 18.27 -3.31 19.27
C GLY A 126 19.41 -3.54 18.26
N ALA A 127 19.41 -2.87 17.13
CA ALA A 127 20.37 -3.11 16.08
C ALA A 127 21.66 -2.31 16.27
N THR A 128 22.79 -2.99 16.08
CA THR A 128 24.09 -2.32 15.94
C THR A 128 24.29 -1.96 14.48
N LEU A 129 24.27 -0.67 14.15
CA LEU A 129 24.41 -0.17 12.80
C LEU A 129 25.77 0.54 12.62
N ALA A 130 26.52 0.13 11.60
CA ALA A 130 27.69 0.88 11.13
C ALA A 130 27.28 1.77 9.95
N VAL A 131 27.41 3.07 10.09
CA VAL A 131 27.00 4.04 9.07
C VAL A 131 28.17 4.38 8.17
N LEU A 132 28.08 4.06 6.88
CA LEU A 132 29.04 4.45 5.87
C LEU A 132 28.70 5.86 5.36
N ASN A 133 29.50 6.85 5.75
CA ASN A 133 29.35 8.25 5.36
C ASN A 133 30.50 8.70 4.44
N GLY A 134 30.24 9.68 3.58
CA GLY A 134 31.26 10.27 2.66
C GLY A 134 30.61 11.11 1.57
N TYR A 135 31.44 11.92 0.90
CA TYR A 135 30.99 12.79 -0.20
C TYR A 135 30.40 11.99 -1.37
N THR A 136 29.64 12.68 -2.22
CA THR A 136 29.16 12.12 -3.50
C THR A 136 30.35 11.70 -4.35
N GLY A 137 30.29 10.51 -4.94
CA GLY A 137 31.40 9.94 -5.73
C GLY A 137 32.50 9.24 -4.93
N ALA A 138 32.45 9.19 -3.59
CA ALA A 138 33.44 8.51 -2.75
C ALA A 138 33.39 6.97 -2.79
N GLY A 139 32.60 6.37 -3.68
CA GLY A 139 32.53 4.92 -3.85
C GLY A 139 31.74 4.17 -2.77
N LYS A 140 30.91 4.85 -1.96
CA LYS A 140 30.09 4.23 -0.89
C LYS A 140 29.27 3.03 -1.39
N THR A 141 28.60 3.20 -2.53
CA THR A 141 27.77 2.14 -3.14
C THR A 141 28.59 0.91 -3.52
N LEU A 142 29.81 1.11 -4.05
CA LEU A 142 30.71 0.00 -4.38
C LEU A 142 31.16 -0.76 -3.13
N ILE A 143 31.45 -0.04 -2.04
CA ILE A 143 31.81 -0.65 -0.75
C ILE A 143 30.63 -1.46 -0.21
N LEU A 144 29.40 -0.93 -0.23
CA LEU A 144 28.21 -1.64 0.20
C LEU A 144 27.96 -2.90 -0.63
N GLN A 145 28.15 -2.84 -1.94
CA GLN A 145 28.02 -3.99 -2.84
C GLN A 145 29.08 -5.08 -2.51
N GLU A 146 30.31 -4.66 -2.24
CA GLU A 146 31.36 -5.60 -1.86
C GLU A 146 31.11 -6.26 -0.50
N ILE A 147 30.66 -5.49 0.51
CA ILE A 147 30.25 -6.05 1.81
C ILE A 147 29.15 -7.09 1.62
N ARG A 148 28.12 -6.79 0.80
CA ARG A 148 27.05 -7.73 0.48
C ARG A 148 27.57 -8.99 -0.21
N ARG A 149 28.50 -8.84 -1.16
CA ARG A 149 29.14 -9.97 -1.87
C ARG A 149 29.90 -10.89 -0.90
N GLN A 150 30.48 -10.35 0.15
CA GLN A 150 31.19 -11.09 1.20
C GLN A 150 30.24 -11.68 2.28
N GLY A 151 28.92 -11.58 2.09
CA GLY A 151 27.92 -12.11 3.02
C GLY A 151 27.56 -11.17 4.18
N GLY A 152 28.03 -9.92 4.15
CA GLY A 152 27.63 -8.91 5.15
C GLY A 152 26.21 -8.40 4.93
N GLN A 153 25.51 -8.08 6.01
CA GLN A 153 24.20 -7.44 5.95
C GLN A 153 24.36 -5.95 5.60
N VAL A 154 23.65 -5.52 4.55
CA VAL A 154 23.72 -4.16 4.03
C VAL A 154 22.34 -3.57 3.86
N LEU A 155 22.13 -2.38 4.44
CA LEU A 155 20.95 -1.55 4.21
C LEU A 155 21.35 -0.40 3.26
N ASP A 156 21.06 -0.55 1.98
CA ASP A 156 21.31 0.46 0.94
C ASP A 156 20.11 1.42 0.84
N LEU A 157 20.14 2.49 1.62
CA LEU A 157 19.05 3.48 1.65
C LEU A 157 18.90 4.22 0.31
N GLU A 158 19.98 4.51 -0.40
CA GLU A 158 19.94 5.15 -1.72
C GLU A 158 19.30 4.22 -2.75
N GLY A 159 19.66 2.93 -2.74
CA GLY A 159 19.08 1.92 -3.62
C GLY A 159 17.60 1.65 -3.32
N LEU A 160 17.22 1.54 -2.04
CA LEU A 160 15.83 1.35 -1.62
C LEU A 160 14.94 2.54 -2.00
N ALA A 161 15.45 3.76 -1.88
CA ALA A 161 14.77 4.98 -2.25
C ALA A 161 14.79 5.27 -3.76
N LYS A 162 15.46 4.42 -4.56
CA LYS A 162 15.75 4.67 -5.99
C LYS A 162 16.34 6.07 -6.23
N HIS A 163 17.23 6.51 -5.36
CA HIS A 163 17.81 7.85 -5.36
C HIS A 163 19.34 7.77 -5.29
N LYS A 164 20.01 8.51 -6.17
CA LYS A 164 21.49 8.48 -6.28
C LYS A 164 22.23 9.39 -5.28
N GLY A 165 21.57 9.82 -4.21
CA GLY A 165 22.20 10.59 -3.11
C GLY A 165 22.66 12.00 -3.47
N SER A 166 22.36 12.52 -4.65
CA SER A 166 22.69 13.89 -5.09
C SER A 166 21.43 14.75 -5.23
N VAL A 167 21.55 16.08 -5.20
CA VAL A 167 20.42 17.03 -5.36
C VAL A 167 19.60 16.74 -6.63
N PHE A 168 20.22 16.19 -7.67
CA PHE A 168 19.58 15.81 -8.94
C PHE A 168 19.49 14.30 -9.15
N GLY A 169 19.73 13.50 -8.10
CA GLY A 169 19.85 12.04 -8.20
C GLY A 169 18.55 11.27 -8.14
N GLY A 170 17.39 11.93 -8.14
CA GLY A 170 16.09 11.28 -8.18
C GLY A 170 15.84 10.58 -9.52
N ASP A 171 15.37 9.34 -9.47
CA ASP A 171 14.85 8.65 -10.66
C ASP A 171 13.47 9.23 -10.97
N LEU A 172 13.26 9.73 -12.18
CA LEU A 172 11.98 10.30 -12.63
C LEU A 172 10.81 9.30 -12.58
N SER A 173 11.11 8.01 -12.50
CA SER A 173 10.13 6.93 -12.34
C SER A 173 9.82 6.58 -10.87
N ALA A 174 10.57 7.12 -9.91
CA ALA A 174 10.48 6.76 -8.49
C ALA A 174 10.17 7.98 -7.63
N CYS A 175 8.89 8.34 -7.53
CA CYS A 175 8.39 9.49 -6.77
C CYS A 175 8.18 9.23 -5.27
N LEU A 176 8.87 8.25 -4.65
CA LEU A 176 8.61 7.87 -3.26
C LEU A 176 9.22 8.79 -2.20
N LEU A 177 10.28 9.55 -2.53
CA LEU A 177 10.94 10.43 -1.55
C LEU A 177 10.35 11.83 -1.44
N TYR A 178 9.62 12.29 -2.46
CA TYR A 178 9.01 13.62 -2.46
C TYR A 178 7.64 13.69 -1.77
N THR A 179 7.03 12.55 -1.47
CA THR A 179 5.70 12.46 -0.83
C THR A 179 5.76 12.13 0.67
N SER A 180 6.93 11.78 1.19
CA SER A 180 7.10 11.64 2.65
C SER A 180 7.35 13.01 3.26
N PRO A 181 6.44 13.52 4.13
CA PRO A 181 6.71 14.76 4.84
C PRO A 181 8.00 14.59 5.66
N SER A 182 8.93 15.52 5.47
CA SER A 182 10.16 15.57 6.28
C SER A 182 9.80 15.60 7.77
N PRO A 183 10.55 14.94 8.65
CA PRO A 183 10.37 15.07 10.09
C PRO A 183 10.38 16.51 10.58
N ARG A 184 10.90 17.47 9.79
CA ARG A 184 10.92 18.90 10.08
C ARG A 184 9.59 19.61 9.79
N ASP A 185 8.69 19.01 9.01
CA ASP A 185 7.40 19.63 8.65
C ASP A 185 6.29 19.38 9.69
N LYS A 186 6.62 18.76 10.84
CA LYS A 186 5.69 18.49 11.95
C LYS A 186 5.69 19.54 13.06
N SER A 187 6.35 20.69 12.86
CA SER A 187 6.35 21.80 13.83
C SER A 187 5.66 23.02 13.25
N SER A 188 4.33 22.99 13.19
CA SER A 188 3.46 24.18 13.23
C SER A 188 2.04 23.74 13.62
#